data_0bf92a2141774a12b862da7f61abe4be
#
_entry.id   0bf92a2141774a12b862da7f61abe4be
#
_cell.length_a   1.000
_cell.length_b   1.000
_cell.length_c   1.000
_cell.angle_alpha   90.00
_cell.angle_beta   90.00
_cell.angle_gamma   90.00
#
_symmetry.space_group_name_H-M   'P 1'
#
loop_
_entity.id
_entity.type
_entity.pdbx_description
1 polymer ?
#
loop_
_entity_poly.entity_id
_entity_poly.type
_entity_poly.pdbx_seq_one_letter_code
_entity_poly.pdbx_strand_id
1 'polypeptide(L)'
;MKKKAFIIALTLCMFICTIFGADYYETGSQIFMISAGLDLPLSNTYRDSTTGEFKTLYGFGESGTHIKLGGYGSLDYEVFTTSKFAIGGEIGYQFNYCTDEVLFTQVPMCFKLSYVPVQGMFEIPLSLGLGFSYMSYNEKSIMSPMAMATIGFRFFPTENWGFGIKSGIKATFELYFSNADRMGIGTFIPVHFYATYRH
;
A
#
# COMPACT_ATOMS: atom_id res chain seq x y z
N MET A 1 28.67 -13.85 17.01
CA MET A 1 27.30 -14.21 17.46
C MET A 1 26.20 -13.72 16.48
N LYS A 2 26.20 -12.45 16.03
CA LYS A 2 25.15 -11.89 15.15
C LYS A 2 24.94 -12.63 13.81
N LYS A 3 26.03 -13.09 13.14
CA LYS A 3 25.93 -13.87 11.88
C LYS A 3 25.27 -15.24 12.05
N LYS A 4 25.52 -15.93 13.18
CA LYS A 4 24.90 -17.24 13.45
C LYS A 4 23.41 -17.11 13.75
N ALA A 5 23.00 -16.06 14.49
CA ALA A 5 21.59 -15.76 14.75
C ALA A 5 20.82 -15.44 13.47
N PHE A 6 21.44 -14.68 12.54
CA PHE A 6 20.84 -14.36 11.25
C PHE A 6 20.65 -15.61 10.37
N ILE A 7 21.64 -16.49 10.32
CA ILE A 7 21.54 -17.76 9.56
C ILE A 7 20.44 -18.66 10.15
N ILE A 8 20.36 -18.77 11.48
CA ILE A 8 19.31 -19.55 12.15
C ILE A 8 17.93 -18.98 11.87
N ALA A 9 17.76 -17.65 11.92
CA ALA A 9 16.49 -16.98 11.59
C ALA A 9 16.10 -17.18 10.12
N LEU A 10 17.06 -17.10 9.19
CA LEU A 10 16.82 -17.32 7.77
C LEU A 10 16.47 -18.79 7.48
N THR A 11 17.16 -19.74 8.14
CA THR A 11 16.87 -21.18 8.02
C THR A 11 15.50 -21.51 8.62
N LEU A 12 15.15 -20.90 9.74
CA LEU A 12 13.83 -21.06 10.37
C LEU A 12 12.71 -20.49 9.49
N CYS A 13 12.90 -19.32 8.86
CA CYS A 13 12.00 -18.77 7.87
C CYS A 13 11.82 -19.69 6.66
N MET A 14 12.92 -20.25 6.11
CA MET A 14 12.83 -21.20 5.00
C MET A 14 12.13 -22.50 5.40
N PHE A 15 12.35 -23.00 6.62
CA PHE A 15 11.66 -24.19 7.14
C PHE A 15 10.16 -23.94 7.33
N ILE A 16 9.77 -22.78 7.82
CA ILE A 16 8.34 -22.38 7.95
C ILE A 16 7.68 -22.34 6.57
N CYS A 17 8.37 -21.81 5.55
CA CYS A 17 7.84 -21.79 4.18
C CYS A 17 7.65 -23.18 3.55
N THR A 18 8.40 -24.20 3.98
CA THR A 18 8.24 -25.58 3.48
C THR A 18 7.15 -26.38 4.19
N ILE A 19 6.79 -26.02 5.42
CA ILE A 19 5.74 -26.71 6.20
C ILE A 19 4.32 -26.30 5.77
N PHE A 20 4.15 -25.11 5.18
CA PHE A 20 2.84 -24.60 4.70
C PHE A 20 2.66 -24.73 3.18
N GLY A 21 3.26 -25.72 2.54
CA GLY A 21 3.36 -25.87 1.10
C GLY A 21 2.20 -26.58 0.38
N ALA A 22 1.03 -26.70 0.94
CA ALA A 22 -0.14 -27.09 0.15
C ALA A 22 -0.67 -25.86 -0.57
N ASP A 23 -0.74 -25.93 -1.92
CA ASP A 23 -1.39 -24.88 -2.72
C ASP A 23 -2.89 -24.91 -2.38
N TYR A 24 -3.36 -23.81 -1.77
CA TYR A 24 -4.77 -23.66 -1.39
C TYR A 24 -5.61 -23.12 -2.56
N TYR A 25 -5.01 -22.23 -3.36
CA TYR A 25 -5.70 -21.59 -4.47
C TYR A 25 -5.48 -22.31 -5.78
N GLU A 26 -6.54 -22.33 -6.60
CA GLU A 26 -6.49 -22.76 -7.99
C GLU A 26 -6.62 -21.55 -8.91
N THR A 27 -6.27 -21.73 -10.19
CA THR A 27 -6.52 -20.70 -11.21
C THR A 27 -8.00 -20.38 -11.28
N GLY A 28 -8.34 -19.09 -11.13
CA GLY A 28 -9.73 -18.61 -11.09
C GLY A 28 -10.28 -18.40 -9.68
N SER A 29 -9.61 -18.87 -8.62
CA SER A 29 -9.98 -18.52 -7.24
C SER A 29 -9.97 -17.01 -7.05
N GLN A 30 -10.93 -16.48 -6.31
CA GLN A 30 -11.18 -15.06 -6.16
C GLN A 30 -11.04 -14.61 -4.71
N ILE A 31 -10.52 -13.41 -4.52
CA ILE A 31 -10.48 -12.75 -3.21
C ILE A 31 -11.07 -11.36 -3.34
N PHE A 32 -11.98 -11.04 -2.44
CA PHE A 32 -12.53 -9.71 -2.24
C PHE A 32 -12.14 -9.22 -0.84
N MET A 33 -11.72 -7.95 -0.74
CA MET A 33 -11.32 -7.34 0.53
C MET A 33 -11.92 -5.95 0.70
N ILE A 34 -12.31 -5.65 1.93
CA ILE A 34 -12.70 -4.31 2.37
C ILE A 34 -11.75 -3.91 3.48
N SER A 35 -11.07 -2.79 3.32
CA SER A 35 -10.09 -2.32 4.30
C SER A 35 -10.39 -0.92 4.81
N ALA A 36 -9.97 -0.67 6.05
CA ALA A 36 -9.94 0.64 6.66
C ALA A 36 -8.75 0.74 7.61
N GLY A 37 -8.20 1.94 7.76
CA GLY A 37 -7.07 2.16 8.65
C GLY A 37 -6.49 3.55 8.56
N LEU A 38 -5.22 3.64 8.88
CA LEU A 38 -4.46 4.88 8.95
C LEU A 38 -3.56 5.04 7.72
N ASP A 39 -3.31 6.29 7.36
CA ASP A 39 -2.34 6.63 6.33
C ASP A 39 -1.35 7.66 6.90
N LEU A 40 -0.09 7.24 7.03
CA LEU A 40 0.98 8.04 7.64
C LEU A 40 1.82 8.67 6.53
N PRO A 41 1.90 10.02 6.46
CA PRO A 41 2.82 10.68 5.56
C PRO A 41 4.27 10.37 5.98
N LEU A 42 5.06 9.83 5.05
CA LEU A 42 6.46 9.49 5.27
C LEU A 42 7.38 10.59 4.78
N SER A 43 7.21 11.02 3.54
CA SER A 43 7.99 12.12 2.98
C SER A 43 7.22 12.85 1.88
N ASN A 44 7.60 14.09 1.67
CA ASN A 44 7.17 14.91 0.55
C ASN A 44 8.40 15.55 -0.10
N THR A 45 8.69 15.17 -1.33
CA THR A 45 9.76 15.74 -2.14
C THR A 45 9.15 16.68 -3.16
N TYR A 46 9.59 17.91 -3.18
CA TYR A 46 9.12 18.92 -4.12
C TYR A 46 10.30 19.71 -4.70
N ARG A 47 10.09 20.30 -5.86
CA ARG A 47 11.07 21.18 -6.47
C ARG A 47 10.90 22.61 -5.93
N ASP A 48 11.96 23.17 -5.37
CA ASP A 48 11.98 24.57 -4.91
C ASP A 48 12.00 25.50 -6.13
N SER A 49 10.98 26.32 -6.27
CA SER A 49 10.83 27.24 -7.40
C SER A 49 11.91 28.32 -7.47
N THR A 50 12.59 28.60 -6.34
CA THR A 50 13.62 29.65 -6.24
C THR A 50 15.01 29.11 -6.64
N THR A 51 15.36 27.92 -6.16
CA THR A 51 16.67 27.30 -6.39
C THR A 51 16.67 26.29 -7.53
N GLY A 52 15.50 25.76 -7.92
CA GLY A 52 15.37 24.68 -8.88
C GLY A 52 15.78 23.31 -8.31
N GLU A 53 16.18 23.23 -7.07
CA GLU A 53 16.62 22.00 -6.40
C GLU A 53 15.45 21.23 -5.80
N PHE A 54 15.60 19.89 -5.70
CA PHE A 54 14.64 19.07 -5.00
C PHE A 54 14.91 19.10 -3.49
N LYS A 55 13.87 19.42 -2.73
CA LYS A 55 13.87 19.38 -1.27
C LYS A 55 12.95 18.25 -0.79
N THR A 56 13.38 17.52 0.22
CA THR A 56 12.58 16.45 0.84
C THR A 56 12.31 16.78 2.30
N LEU A 57 11.04 16.79 2.65
CA LEU A 57 10.56 16.89 4.04
C LEU A 57 10.19 15.48 4.51
N TYR A 58 10.51 15.12 5.73
CA TYR A 58 10.26 13.81 6.32
C TYR A 58 9.35 13.91 7.55
N GLY A 59 8.51 12.87 7.73
CA GLY A 59 7.62 12.76 8.86
C GLY A 59 6.35 13.59 8.70
N PHE A 60 5.53 13.63 9.73
CA PHE A 60 4.23 14.29 9.71
C PHE A 60 4.21 15.56 10.60
N GLY A 61 3.26 16.45 10.34
CA GLY A 61 3.06 17.69 11.08
C GLY A 61 3.93 18.87 10.61
N GLU A 62 4.02 19.90 11.42
CA GLU A 62 4.63 21.19 11.06
C GLU A 62 6.13 21.12 10.75
N SER A 63 6.86 20.27 11.47
CA SER A 63 8.30 20.07 11.27
C SER A 63 8.66 19.11 10.13
N GLY A 64 7.65 18.54 9.47
CA GLY A 64 7.81 17.52 8.43
C GLY A 64 7.10 17.87 7.12
N THR A 65 6.30 16.95 6.63
CA THR A 65 5.59 17.06 5.34
C THR A 65 4.47 18.09 5.32
N HIS A 66 4.16 18.75 6.45
CA HIS A 66 2.97 19.58 6.69
C HIS A 66 1.65 18.83 6.58
N ILE A 67 1.68 17.50 6.49
CA ILE A 67 0.51 16.62 6.44
C ILE A 67 0.41 15.88 7.78
N LYS A 68 -0.77 15.89 8.39
CA LYS A 68 -1.09 15.17 9.62
C LYS A 68 -1.45 13.71 9.31
N LEU A 69 -1.47 12.87 10.34
CA LEU A 69 -2.00 11.52 10.25
C LEU A 69 -3.41 11.55 9.66
N GLY A 70 -3.69 10.64 8.74
CA GLY A 70 -4.98 10.53 8.08
C GLY A 70 -5.60 9.15 8.15
N GLY A 71 -6.72 9.01 7.44
CA GLY A 71 -7.42 7.76 7.28
C GLY A 71 -7.37 7.26 5.83
N TYR A 72 -7.53 5.97 5.68
CA TYR A 72 -7.59 5.29 4.40
C TYR A 72 -8.63 4.16 4.45
N GLY A 73 -9.38 3.98 3.37
CA GLY A 73 -10.23 2.83 3.15
C GLY A 73 -10.11 2.35 1.71
N SER A 74 -10.22 1.05 1.46
CA SER A 74 -10.20 0.51 0.11
C SER A 74 -11.10 -0.70 -0.09
N LEU A 75 -11.44 -0.92 -1.36
CA LEU A 75 -12.00 -2.15 -1.89
C LEU A 75 -10.96 -2.77 -2.80
N ASP A 76 -10.69 -4.05 -2.60
CA ASP A 76 -9.75 -4.82 -3.39
C ASP A 76 -10.44 -6.05 -3.96
N TYR A 77 -10.12 -6.38 -5.21
CA TYR A 77 -10.55 -7.61 -5.86
C TYR A 77 -9.38 -8.23 -6.59
N GLU A 78 -9.13 -9.51 -6.36
CA GLU A 78 -8.02 -10.27 -6.93
C GLU A 78 -8.50 -11.63 -7.45
N VAL A 79 -7.93 -12.07 -8.56
CA VAL A 79 -8.16 -13.40 -9.16
C VAL A 79 -6.84 -14.12 -9.29
N PHE A 80 -6.75 -15.35 -8.81
CA PHE A 80 -5.55 -16.17 -8.94
C PHE A 80 -5.37 -16.64 -10.38
N THR A 81 -4.21 -16.36 -10.93
CA THR A 81 -3.77 -16.83 -12.25
C THR A 81 -2.96 -18.13 -12.15
N THR A 82 -2.39 -18.37 -11.00
CA THR A 82 -1.73 -19.62 -10.59
C THR A 82 -2.03 -19.85 -9.12
N SER A 83 -1.59 -20.96 -8.55
CA SER A 83 -1.78 -21.24 -7.13
C SER A 83 -1.18 -20.17 -6.19
N LYS A 84 -0.19 -19.38 -6.63
CA LYS A 84 0.52 -18.39 -5.78
C LYS A 84 0.44 -16.96 -6.27
N PHE A 85 0.06 -16.73 -7.52
CA PHE A 85 -0.01 -15.40 -8.10
C PHE A 85 -1.44 -15.01 -8.40
N ALA A 86 -1.84 -13.83 -7.95
CA ALA A 86 -3.12 -13.22 -8.26
C ALA A 86 -2.92 -11.86 -8.92
N ILE A 87 -3.85 -11.51 -9.81
CA ILE A 87 -3.95 -10.20 -10.42
C ILE A 87 -5.29 -9.57 -10.03
N GLY A 88 -5.33 -8.26 -9.93
CA GLY A 88 -6.56 -7.60 -9.53
C GLY A 88 -6.47 -6.10 -9.54
N GLY A 89 -7.30 -5.46 -8.74
CA GLY A 89 -7.35 -4.03 -8.60
C GLY A 89 -7.73 -3.58 -7.20
N GLU A 90 -7.31 -2.38 -6.89
CA GLU A 90 -7.69 -1.68 -5.66
C GLU A 90 -8.20 -0.28 -6.03
N ILE A 91 -9.33 0.10 -5.42
CA ILE A 91 -9.81 1.47 -5.37
C ILE A 91 -9.94 1.88 -3.91
N GLY A 92 -9.40 3.06 -3.58
CA GLY A 92 -9.41 3.54 -2.20
C GLY A 92 -9.84 4.99 -2.09
N TYR A 93 -9.99 5.41 -0.85
CA TYR A 93 -10.16 6.80 -0.46
C TYR A 93 -9.27 7.09 0.73
N GLN A 94 -8.44 8.12 0.60
CA GLN A 94 -7.55 8.63 1.63
C GLN A 94 -7.91 10.06 1.95
N PHE A 95 -7.80 10.42 3.22
CA PHE A 95 -7.89 11.80 3.66
C PHE A 95 -6.85 12.09 4.74
N ASN A 96 -6.23 13.26 4.66
CA ASN A 96 -5.31 13.79 5.67
C ASN A 96 -5.61 15.27 5.86
N TYR A 97 -5.47 15.78 7.08
CA TYR A 97 -5.46 17.21 7.30
C TYR A 97 -4.04 17.75 7.16
N CYS A 98 -3.88 18.86 6.48
CA CYS A 98 -2.63 19.60 6.47
C CYS A 98 -2.52 20.49 7.73
N THR A 99 -1.34 21.06 7.98
CA THR A 99 -1.11 21.92 9.17
C THR A 99 -1.88 23.23 9.13
N ASP A 100 -2.27 23.68 7.93
CA ASP A 100 -3.16 24.82 7.66
C ASP A 100 -4.66 24.47 7.79
N GLU A 101 -4.98 23.28 8.33
CA GLU A 101 -6.33 22.73 8.48
C GLU A 101 -7.08 22.46 7.17
N VAL A 102 -6.43 22.59 6.03
CA VAL A 102 -6.98 22.21 4.74
C VAL A 102 -6.99 20.69 4.59
N LEU A 103 -8.09 20.16 4.08
CA LEU A 103 -8.25 18.73 3.81
C LEU A 103 -7.52 18.36 2.50
N PHE A 104 -6.60 17.43 2.61
CA PHE A 104 -5.98 16.74 1.48
C PHE A 104 -6.64 15.40 1.28
N THR A 105 -7.11 15.13 0.07
CA THR A 105 -7.76 13.85 -0.27
C THR A 105 -7.10 13.19 -1.48
N GLN A 106 -7.14 11.86 -1.48
CA GLN A 106 -6.70 11.04 -2.61
C GLN A 106 -7.72 9.92 -2.88
N VAL A 107 -7.94 9.64 -4.15
CA VAL A 107 -8.67 8.46 -4.61
C VAL A 107 -7.70 7.60 -5.43
N PRO A 108 -6.93 6.72 -4.78
CA PRO A 108 -6.04 5.80 -5.48
C PRO A 108 -6.84 4.73 -6.22
N MET A 109 -6.42 4.45 -7.45
CA MET A 109 -6.93 3.39 -8.31
C MET A 109 -5.74 2.68 -8.92
N CYS A 110 -5.54 1.42 -8.62
CA CYS A 110 -4.39 0.68 -9.14
C CYS A 110 -4.75 -0.74 -9.57
N PHE A 111 -4.01 -1.21 -10.55
CA PHE A 111 -3.87 -2.62 -10.86
C PHE A 111 -2.87 -3.24 -9.88
N LYS A 112 -3.17 -4.45 -9.38
CA LYS A 112 -2.36 -5.16 -8.40
C LYS A 112 -1.87 -6.48 -8.95
N LEU A 113 -0.64 -6.81 -8.62
CA LEU A 113 -0.05 -8.14 -8.71
C LEU A 113 0.27 -8.61 -7.29
N SER A 114 -0.28 -9.73 -6.89
CA SER A 114 -0.09 -10.30 -5.56
C SER A 114 0.58 -11.66 -5.64
N TYR A 115 1.54 -11.90 -4.74
CA TYR A 115 2.19 -13.17 -4.52
C TYR A 115 1.90 -13.65 -3.10
N VAL A 116 1.36 -14.85 -2.96
CA VAL A 116 0.94 -15.45 -1.68
C VAL A 116 1.76 -16.72 -1.43
N PRO A 117 2.99 -16.61 -0.89
CA PRO A 117 3.86 -17.76 -0.66
C PRO A 117 3.38 -18.70 0.44
N VAL A 118 2.67 -18.17 1.44
CA VAL A 118 2.10 -18.92 2.57
C VAL A 118 0.58 -18.84 2.45
N GLN A 119 -0.05 -20.00 2.37
CA GLN A 119 -1.49 -20.14 2.12
C GLN A 119 -2.15 -21.09 3.12
N GLY A 120 -3.48 -20.98 3.25
CA GLY A 120 -4.29 -21.81 4.12
C GLY A 120 -5.03 -21.00 5.17
N MET A 121 -4.95 -21.41 6.44
CA MET A 121 -5.57 -20.70 7.56
C MET A 121 -4.85 -19.35 7.85
N PHE A 122 -3.55 -19.32 7.65
CA PHE A 122 -2.71 -18.13 7.73
C PHE A 122 -2.05 -17.87 6.38
N GLU A 123 -2.07 -16.62 5.93
CA GLU A 123 -1.53 -16.23 4.65
C GLU A 123 -0.68 -14.97 4.78
N ILE A 124 0.34 -14.89 3.93
CA ILE A 124 1.25 -13.73 3.86
C ILE A 124 1.23 -13.23 2.40
N PRO A 125 0.30 -12.36 2.01
CA PRO A 125 0.31 -11.74 0.70
C PRO A 125 1.37 -10.64 0.60
N LEU A 126 2.09 -10.63 -0.52
CA LEU A 126 2.97 -9.56 -0.97
C LEU A 126 2.37 -8.98 -2.24
N SER A 127 2.13 -7.68 -2.30
CA SER A 127 1.47 -7.08 -3.45
C SER A 127 2.23 -5.86 -3.97
N LEU A 128 2.22 -5.72 -5.29
CA LEU A 128 2.69 -4.53 -6.02
C LEU A 128 1.49 -3.94 -6.76
N GLY A 129 1.30 -2.64 -6.65
CA GLY A 129 0.25 -1.89 -7.33
C GLY A 129 0.82 -0.76 -8.16
N LEU A 130 0.29 -0.59 -9.37
CA LEU A 130 0.59 0.51 -10.27
C LEU A 130 -0.71 1.11 -10.78
N GLY A 131 -0.80 2.44 -10.81
CA GLY A 131 -2.03 3.09 -11.24
C GLY A 131 -1.97 4.60 -11.15
N PHE A 132 -3.10 5.18 -10.82
CA PHE A 132 -3.27 6.63 -10.71
C PHE A 132 -3.99 6.97 -9.41
N SER A 133 -3.74 8.17 -8.91
CA SER A 133 -4.45 8.75 -7.78
C SER A 133 -5.04 10.09 -8.19
N TYR A 134 -6.34 10.25 -8.01
CA TYR A 134 -6.97 11.56 -8.09
C TYR A 134 -6.77 12.26 -6.75
N MET A 135 -6.02 13.34 -6.76
CA MET A 135 -5.64 14.09 -5.57
C MET A 135 -6.36 15.43 -5.57
N SER A 136 -6.82 15.88 -4.41
CA SER A 136 -7.44 17.19 -4.23
C SER A 136 -6.90 17.88 -2.99
N TYR A 137 -6.52 19.14 -3.15
CA TYR A 137 -6.03 20.02 -2.11
C TYR A 137 -6.41 21.48 -2.44
N ASN A 138 -7.06 22.19 -1.52
CA ASN A 138 -7.40 23.62 -1.63
C ASN A 138 -8.00 23.98 -3.00
N GLU A 139 -9.14 23.36 -3.35
CA GLU A 139 -9.90 23.55 -4.60
C GLU A 139 -9.13 23.17 -5.90
N LYS A 140 -7.90 22.69 -5.76
CA LYS A 140 -7.11 22.18 -6.89
C LYS A 140 -7.10 20.68 -6.88
N SER A 141 -7.24 20.09 -8.05
CA SER A 141 -7.17 18.65 -8.22
C SER A 141 -6.27 18.25 -9.37
N ILE A 142 -5.63 17.11 -9.23
CA ILE A 142 -4.73 16.52 -10.23
C ILE A 142 -4.87 15.01 -10.24
N MET A 143 -4.73 14.43 -11.43
CA MET A 143 -4.54 13.01 -11.60
C MET A 143 -3.04 12.70 -11.65
N SER A 144 -2.53 11.90 -10.72
CA SER A 144 -1.11 11.61 -10.55
C SER A 144 -0.84 10.11 -10.68
N PRO A 145 0.19 9.68 -11.39
CA PRO A 145 0.65 8.30 -11.34
C PRO A 145 0.99 7.88 -9.91
N MET A 146 0.74 6.61 -9.59
CA MET A 146 1.07 6.06 -8.30
C MET A 146 1.67 4.67 -8.40
N ALA A 147 2.49 4.33 -7.41
CA ALA A 147 2.99 2.98 -7.18
C ALA A 147 2.82 2.62 -5.71
N MET A 148 2.54 1.36 -5.44
CA MET A 148 2.35 0.85 -4.09
C MET A 148 2.99 -0.53 -3.96
N ALA A 149 3.63 -0.77 -2.81
CA ALA A 149 4.11 -2.10 -2.42
C ALA A 149 3.59 -2.40 -1.02
N THR A 150 2.94 -3.54 -0.84
CA THR A 150 2.36 -3.91 0.46
C THR A 150 2.70 -5.34 0.85
N ILE A 151 2.79 -5.56 2.15
CA ILE A 151 2.83 -6.86 2.79
C ILE A 151 1.64 -6.98 3.72
N GLY A 152 1.00 -8.14 3.75
CA GLY A 152 -0.14 -8.40 4.62
C GLY A 152 0.02 -9.67 5.43
N PHE A 153 -0.87 -9.81 6.39
CA PHE A 153 -1.13 -11.04 7.12
C PHE A 153 -2.62 -11.27 7.12
N ARG A 154 -3.07 -12.45 6.67
CA ARG A 154 -4.47 -12.88 6.67
C ARG A 154 -4.66 -14.07 7.59
N PHE A 155 -5.77 -14.07 8.30
CA PHE A 155 -6.23 -15.19 9.11
C PHE A 155 -7.64 -15.56 8.70
N PHE A 156 -7.84 -16.81 8.31
CA PHE A 156 -9.13 -17.37 7.90
C PHE A 156 -9.67 -18.32 8.97
N PRO A 157 -10.53 -17.85 9.87
CA PRO A 157 -11.21 -18.72 10.85
C PRO A 157 -12.21 -19.67 10.22
N THR A 158 -12.65 -19.40 8.99
CA THR A 158 -13.51 -20.23 8.17
C THR A 158 -12.89 -20.44 6.79
N GLU A 159 -13.44 -21.33 5.99
CA GLU A 159 -12.95 -21.58 4.63
C GLU A 159 -12.99 -20.32 3.75
N ASN A 160 -14.00 -19.48 3.90
CA ASN A 160 -14.24 -18.36 3.00
C ASN A 160 -13.92 -16.99 3.64
N TRP A 161 -14.23 -16.80 4.93
CA TRP A 161 -14.09 -15.51 5.59
C TRP A 161 -12.81 -15.40 6.40
N GLY A 162 -12.14 -14.28 6.27
CA GLY A 162 -10.92 -13.96 7.01
C GLY A 162 -10.82 -12.48 7.36
N PHE A 163 -9.82 -12.20 8.18
CA PHE A 163 -9.43 -10.87 8.61
C PHE A 163 -7.92 -10.71 8.47
N GLY A 164 -7.47 -9.49 8.33
CA GLY A 164 -6.04 -9.27 8.20
C GLY A 164 -5.62 -7.85 8.49
N ILE A 165 -4.32 -7.68 8.44
CA ILE A 165 -3.65 -6.39 8.48
C ILE A 165 -2.71 -6.31 7.29
N LYS A 166 -2.67 -5.17 6.62
CA LYS A 166 -1.68 -4.87 5.56
C LYS A 166 -1.00 -3.54 5.84
N SER A 167 0.26 -3.45 5.47
CA SER A 167 1.03 -2.23 5.49
C SER A 167 2.01 -2.21 4.32
N GLY A 168 2.60 -1.05 4.03
CA GLY A 168 3.54 -0.93 2.92
C GLY A 168 3.95 0.50 2.66
N ILE A 169 4.34 0.76 1.42
CA ILE A 169 4.71 2.09 0.94
C ILE A 169 3.85 2.41 -0.28
N LYS A 170 3.28 3.59 -0.30
CA LYS A 170 2.57 4.18 -1.43
C LYS A 170 3.29 5.47 -1.84
N ALA A 171 3.63 5.59 -3.11
CA ALA A 171 4.22 6.78 -3.70
C ALA A 171 3.28 7.36 -4.77
N THR A 172 3.04 8.65 -4.71
CA THR A 172 2.30 9.42 -5.72
C THR A 172 3.22 10.44 -6.35
N PHE A 173 3.19 10.51 -7.69
CA PHE A 173 4.10 11.33 -8.48
C PHE A 173 3.32 12.51 -9.06
N GLU A 174 3.47 13.70 -8.47
CA GLU A 174 2.86 14.92 -8.98
C GLU A 174 3.62 15.39 -10.21
N LEU A 175 3.09 15.11 -11.39
CA LEU A 175 3.69 15.46 -12.66
C LEU A 175 2.91 16.61 -13.32
N TYR A 176 3.37 17.84 -13.11
CA TYR A 176 2.81 19.02 -13.77
C TYR A 176 3.57 19.28 -15.08
N PHE A 177 3.13 18.67 -16.17
CA PHE A 177 3.77 18.78 -17.48
C PHE A 177 3.87 20.23 -18.01
N SER A 178 2.97 21.11 -17.56
CA SER A 178 2.99 22.53 -17.94
C SER A 178 3.86 23.41 -17.03
N ASN A 179 4.29 22.90 -15.88
CA ASN A 179 5.09 23.65 -14.92
C ASN A 179 5.98 22.69 -14.10
N ALA A 180 7.19 22.47 -14.60
CA ALA A 180 8.17 21.57 -13.96
C ALA A 180 8.56 21.99 -12.52
N ASP A 181 8.35 23.26 -12.16
CA ASP A 181 8.65 23.78 -10.79
C ASP A 181 7.68 23.26 -9.74
N ARG A 182 6.60 22.59 -10.16
CA ARG A 182 5.60 21.99 -9.26
C ARG A 182 5.68 20.47 -9.19
N MET A 183 6.71 19.87 -9.72
CA MET A 183 6.89 18.42 -9.61
C MET A 183 7.17 18.02 -8.16
N GLY A 184 6.53 16.93 -7.72
CA GLY A 184 6.68 16.40 -6.38
C GLY A 184 6.46 14.90 -6.30
N ILE A 185 6.92 14.31 -5.19
CA ILE A 185 6.68 12.92 -4.85
C ILE A 185 6.23 12.85 -3.41
N GLY A 186 4.96 12.50 -3.20
CA GLY A 186 4.42 12.21 -1.87
C GLY A 186 4.55 10.72 -1.56
N THR A 187 5.13 10.36 -0.41
CA THR A 187 5.18 8.98 0.05
C THR A 187 4.42 8.80 1.35
N PHE A 188 3.69 7.70 1.47
CA PHE A 188 2.84 7.38 2.59
C PHE A 188 3.04 5.92 3.02
N ILE A 189 2.81 5.66 4.31
CA ILE A 189 2.74 4.31 4.87
C ILE A 189 1.30 4.03 5.25
N PRO A 190 0.54 3.28 4.43
CA PRO A 190 -0.77 2.79 4.79
C PRO A 190 -0.66 1.66 5.82
N VAL A 191 -1.50 1.67 6.86
CA VAL A 191 -1.66 0.58 7.83
C VAL A 191 -3.15 0.29 7.96
N HIS A 192 -3.60 -0.83 7.39
CA HIS A 192 -5.01 -1.14 7.28
C HIS A 192 -5.36 -2.47 7.93
N PHE A 193 -6.51 -2.50 8.59
CA PHE A 193 -7.23 -3.72 8.88
C PHE A 193 -8.21 -4.00 7.74
N TYR A 194 -8.43 -5.27 7.42
CA TYR A 194 -9.38 -5.64 6.39
C TYR A 194 -10.14 -6.92 6.74
N ALA A 195 -11.38 -6.98 6.27
CA ALA A 195 -12.13 -8.20 6.12
C ALA A 195 -11.93 -8.74 4.70
N THR A 196 -11.84 -10.04 4.56
CA THR A 196 -11.61 -10.71 3.28
C THR A 196 -12.55 -11.87 3.11
N TYR A 197 -13.00 -12.05 1.87
CA TYR A 197 -13.78 -13.19 1.43
C TYR A 197 -13.08 -13.86 0.26
N ARG A 198 -12.92 -15.17 0.31
CA ARG A 198 -12.33 -15.98 -0.77
C ARG A 198 -13.32 -17.02 -1.28
N HIS A 199 -13.31 -17.25 -2.60
CA HIS A 199 -14.18 -18.20 -3.30
C HIS A 199 -13.42 -18.94 -4.38
#